data_3c32e172935ad1d9616136556485caa9
#
_entry.id   3c32e172935ad1d9616136556485caa9
#
_cell.length_a   1.000
_cell.length_b   1.000
_cell.length_c   1.000
_cell.angle_alpha   90.00
_cell.angle_beta   90.00
_cell.angle_gamma   90.00
#
_symmetry.space_group_name_H-M   'P 1'
#
loop_
_entity.id
_entity.type
_entity.pdbx_description
1 polymer ?
#
loop_
_entity_poly.entity_id
_entity_poly.type
_entity_poly.pdbx_seq_one_letter_code
_entity_poly.pdbx_strand_id
1 'polypeptide(L)'
;MKLSQQAKTVFERVKDSEQIRYEALDDQGFDQSMIARAGKELEEKGLVEIIVDEEVAYTLTKKGKTVMREGSPEFRLVEILEDGPKTFSEINIPADIAVGKAREKDWIEIDDGEIHLTEEGKFVDEDEVLQQLKNEEFGPDLVDRGLIERITETAKTLKLTEKGKQVKLGNIEEQFNVSAEASMPQIGRKHFYKEVIDY
;
A
#
# COMPACT_ATOMS: atom_id res chain seq x y z
N MET A 1 -36.79 7.65 2.47
CA MET A 1 -35.55 8.07 3.18
C MET A 1 -34.64 8.72 2.18
N LYS A 2 -33.94 9.83 2.57
CA LYS A 2 -33.06 10.56 1.65
C LYS A 2 -31.61 10.22 1.91
N LEU A 3 -30.85 9.95 0.84
CA LEU A 3 -29.40 9.75 0.82
C LEU A 3 -28.78 10.65 -0.26
N SER A 4 -27.54 11.05 -0.05
CA SER A 4 -26.75 11.63 -1.15
C SER A 4 -26.56 10.56 -2.24
N GLN A 5 -26.33 11.00 -3.48
CA GLN A 5 -26.07 10.09 -4.60
C GLN A 5 -24.91 9.15 -4.28
N GLN A 6 -23.83 9.69 -3.68
CA GLN A 6 -22.65 8.94 -3.28
C GLN A 6 -22.99 7.86 -2.24
N ALA A 7 -23.72 8.24 -1.18
CA ALA A 7 -24.13 7.29 -0.15
C ALA A 7 -25.04 6.20 -0.70
N LYS A 8 -25.95 6.52 -1.63
CA LYS A 8 -26.81 5.54 -2.30
C LYS A 8 -25.98 4.54 -3.10
N THR A 9 -25.01 5.01 -3.91
CA THR A 9 -24.15 4.14 -4.71
C THR A 9 -23.30 3.21 -3.83
N VAL A 10 -22.70 3.73 -2.75
CA VAL A 10 -21.95 2.91 -1.80
C VAL A 10 -22.86 1.92 -1.09
N PHE A 11 -24.08 2.33 -0.70
CA PHE A 11 -25.04 1.45 -0.04
C PHE A 11 -25.49 0.27 -0.95
N GLU A 12 -25.63 0.51 -2.24
CA GLU A 12 -25.91 -0.55 -3.22
C GLU A 12 -24.84 -1.62 -3.19
N ARG A 13 -23.55 -1.22 -3.20
CA ARG A 13 -22.41 -2.15 -3.11
C ARG A 13 -22.38 -2.93 -1.80
N VAL A 14 -22.64 -2.25 -0.68
CA VAL A 14 -22.68 -2.91 0.62
C VAL A 14 -23.82 -3.92 0.69
N LYS A 15 -24.98 -3.63 0.05
CA LYS A 15 -26.11 -4.56 0.00
C LYS A 15 -25.84 -5.83 -0.78
N ASP A 16 -25.03 -5.74 -1.83
CA ASP A 16 -24.69 -6.90 -2.68
C ASP A 16 -23.78 -7.90 -1.95
N SER A 17 -22.97 -7.43 -0.98
CA SER A 17 -21.95 -8.25 -0.29
C SER A 17 -22.18 -8.40 1.21
N GLU A 18 -23.21 -7.75 1.78
CA GLU A 18 -23.51 -7.60 3.23
C GLU A 18 -22.45 -6.83 4.02
N GLN A 19 -21.19 -6.92 3.62
CA GLN A 19 -20.06 -6.13 4.13
C GLN A 19 -19.04 -5.88 3.02
N ILE A 20 -18.36 -4.76 3.06
CA ILE A 20 -17.31 -4.41 2.08
C ILE A 20 -16.22 -3.56 2.73
N ARG A 21 -14.97 -3.87 2.44
CA ARG A 21 -13.81 -3.06 2.87
C ARG A 21 -13.72 -1.78 2.04
N TYR A 22 -13.17 -0.73 2.64
CA TYR A 22 -12.93 0.54 1.94
C TYR A 22 -12.00 0.36 0.74
N GLU A 23 -10.93 -0.46 0.88
CA GLU A 23 -9.99 -0.76 -0.19
C GLU A 23 -10.69 -1.40 -1.39
N ALA A 24 -11.63 -2.33 -1.15
CA ALA A 24 -12.37 -2.97 -2.22
C ALA A 24 -13.31 -2.01 -2.98
N LEU A 25 -13.74 -0.90 -2.36
CA LEU A 25 -14.45 0.18 -3.04
C LEU A 25 -13.50 1.08 -3.83
N ASP A 26 -12.31 1.36 -3.29
CA ASP A 26 -11.25 2.12 -3.96
C ASP A 26 -10.81 1.41 -5.25
N ASP A 27 -10.59 0.11 -5.19
CA ASP A 27 -10.29 -0.75 -6.36
C ASP A 27 -11.38 -0.71 -7.44
N GLN A 28 -12.63 -0.41 -7.05
CA GLN A 28 -13.75 -0.19 -7.96
C GLN A 28 -13.83 1.24 -8.50
N GLY A 29 -12.84 2.08 -8.17
CA GLY A 29 -12.73 3.46 -8.66
C GLY A 29 -13.50 4.50 -7.83
N PHE A 30 -13.87 4.18 -6.60
CA PHE A 30 -14.44 5.15 -5.67
C PHE A 30 -13.31 5.91 -4.98
N ASP A 31 -13.42 7.24 -4.92
CA ASP A 31 -12.48 8.07 -4.17
C ASP A 31 -12.60 7.85 -2.66
N GLN A 32 -11.47 7.71 -1.94
CA GLN A 32 -11.44 7.45 -0.49
C GLN A 32 -12.19 8.49 0.33
N SER A 33 -12.15 9.76 -0.08
CA SER A 33 -12.90 10.82 0.60
C SER A 33 -14.41 10.70 0.38
N MET A 34 -14.81 10.21 -0.77
CA MET A 34 -16.19 9.87 -1.10
C MET A 34 -16.68 8.70 -0.27
N ILE A 35 -15.90 7.60 -0.19
CA ILE A 35 -16.23 6.42 0.62
C ILE A 35 -16.41 6.82 2.08
N ALA A 36 -15.48 7.61 2.63
CA ALA A 36 -15.55 8.05 4.03
C ALA A 36 -16.81 8.89 4.34
N ARG A 37 -17.17 9.83 3.45
CA ARG A 37 -18.38 10.65 3.62
C ARG A 37 -19.65 9.82 3.48
N ALA A 38 -19.72 8.97 2.46
CA ALA A 38 -20.84 8.09 2.22
C ALA A 38 -21.03 7.10 3.37
N GLY A 39 -19.96 6.47 3.84
CA GLY A 39 -19.97 5.57 4.99
C GLY A 39 -20.51 6.25 6.24
N LYS A 40 -20.01 7.47 6.54
CA LYS A 40 -20.49 8.24 7.69
C LYS A 40 -21.98 8.60 7.59
N GLU A 41 -22.45 9.02 6.42
CA GLU A 41 -23.86 9.30 6.18
C GLU A 41 -24.73 8.05 6.38
N LEU A 42 -24.28 6.90 5.89
CA LEU A 42 -24.98 5.62 6.04
C LEU A 42 -25.01 5.17 7.52
N GLU A 43 -23.92 5.34 8.24
CA GLU A 43 -23.81 5.04 9.67
C GLU A 43 -24.73 5.95 10.50
N GLU A 44 -24.75 7.26 10.27
CA GLU A 44 -25.65 8.21 10.93
C GLU A 44 -27.13 7.86 10.72
N LYS A 45 -27.46 7.29 9.57
CA LYS A 45 -28.82 6.79 9.28
C LYS A 45 -29.08 5.36 9.82
N GLY A 46 -28.06 4.77 10.40
CA GLY A 46 -28.11 3.42 10.98
C GLY A 46 -28.30 2.32 9.95
N LEU A 47 -27.82 2.51 8.72
CA LEU A 47 -27.91 1.52 7.64
C LEU A 47 -26.69 0.59 7.59
N VAL A 48 -25.55 1.13 7.99
CA VAL A 48 -24.31 0.38 8.13
C VAL A 48 -23.67 0.68 9.50
N GLU A 49 -22.76 -0.17 9.88
CA GLU A 49 -21.79 0.01 10.94
C GLU A 49 -20.40 0.11 10.30
N ILE A 50 -19.58 1.07 10.74
CA ILE A 50 -18.19 1.17 10.34
C ILE A 50 -17.35 0.40 11.34
N ILE A 51 -16.85 -0.77 10.94
CA ILE A 51 -15.91 -1.55 11.73
C ILE A 51 -14.52 -1.04 11.40
N VAL A 52 -13.73 -0.76 12.45
CA VAL A 52 -12.35 -0.30 12.35
C VAL A 52 -11.47 -1.34 13.01
N ASP A 53 -10.66 -2.01 12.20
CA ASP A 53 -9.72 -3.02 12.65
C ASP A 53 -8.29 -2.52 12.44
N GLU A 54 -7.38 -2.88 13.34
CA GLU A 54 -5.95 -2.69 13.15
C GLU A 54 -5.36 -3.96 12.57
N GLU A 55 -4.75 -3.84 11.40
CA GLU A 55 -4.06 -4.93 10.72
C GLU A 55 -2.55 -4.68 10.73
N VAL A 56 -1.81 -5.77 10.90
CA VAL A 56 -0.36 -5.73 10.79
C VAL A 56 -0.02 -5.82 9.31
N ALA A 57 0.70 -4.83 8.83
CA ALA A 57 1.28 -4.83 7.49
C ALA A 57 2.80 -4.71 7.57
N TYR A 58 3.47 -4.94 6.47
CA TYR A 58 4.90 -4.77 6.35
C TYR A 58 5.21 -3.86 5.17
N THR A 59 6.23 -3.02 5.33
CA THR A 59 6.71 -2.16 4.25
C THR A 59 8.21 -2.29 4.07
N LEU A 60 8.68 -2.11 2.82
CA LEU A 60 10.10 -2.17 2.52
C LEU A 60 10.82 -0.94 3.08
N THR A 61 11.87 -1.18 3.86
CA THR A 61 12.80 -0.13 4.26
C THR A 61 13.63 0.37 3.06
N LYS A 62 14.44 1.40 3.25
CA LYS A 62 15.41 1.82 2.23
C LYS A 62 16.37 0.69 1.85
N LYS A 63 16.79 -0.10 2.85
CA LYS A 63 17.69 -1.25 2.67
C LYS A 63 16.99 -2.37 1.88
N GLY A 64 15.72 -2.67 2.22
CA GLY A 64 14.90 -3.62 1.46
C GLY A 64 14.70 -3.22 0.00
N LYS A 65 14.43 -1.93 -0.27
CA LYS A 65 14.34 -1.39 -1.63
C LYS A 65 15.65 -1.53 -2.41
N THR A 66 16.80 -1.43 -1.72
CA THR A 66 18.11 -1.65 -2.35
C THR A 66 18.28 -3.13 -2.73
N VAL A 67 17.94 -4.05 -1.82
CA VAL A 67 17.98 -5.49 -2.09
C VAL A 67 17.02 -5.88 -3.23
N MET A 68 15.82 -5.30 -3.25
CA MET A 68 14.87 -5.52 -4.37
C MET A 68 15.43 -5.12 -5.74
N ARG A 69 16.30 -4.13 -5.79
CA ARG A 69 16.89 -3.62 -7.03
C ARG A 69 18.19 -4.31 -7.40
N GLU A 70 19.02 -4.63 -6.42
CA GLU A 70 20.43 -5.03 -6.62
C GLU A 70 20.73 -6.48 -6.21
N GLY A 71 19.78 -7.17 -5.56
CA GLY A 71 20.00 -8.45 -4.93
C GLY A 71 20.54 -8.34 -3.50
N SER A 72 20.51 -9.46 -2.77
CA SER A 72 21.05 -9.53 -1.41
C SER A 72 22.58 -9.44 -1.41
N PRO A 73 23.20 -8.82 -0.40
CA PRO A 73 24.66 -8.66 -0.35
C PRO A 73 25.41 -10.00 -0.40
N GLU A 74 24.91 -11.02 0.29
CA GLU A 74 25.52 -12.34 0.32
C GLU A 74 25.46 -13.07 -1.03
N PHE A 75 24.37 -12.94 -1.78
CA PHE A 75 24.26 -13.50 -3.11
C PHE A 75 25.19 -12.78 -4.11
N ARG A 76 25.22 -11.46 -4.07
CA ARG A 76 26.16 -10.66 -4.87
C ARG A 76 27.61 -10.98 -4.57
N LEU A 77 27.91 -11.36 -3.32
CA LEU A 77 29.26 -11.83 -2.97
C LEU A 77 29.58 -13.15 -3.67
N VAL A 78 28.64 -14.09 -3.71
CA VAL A 78 28.80 -15.35 -4.46
C VAL A 78 29.09 -15.06 -5.92
N GLU A 79 28.30 -14.20 -6.58
CA GLU A 79 28.52 -13.80 -7.97
C GLU A 79 29.93 -13.19 -8.22
N ILE A 80 30.40 -12.34 -7.28
CA ILE A 80 31.75 -11.74 -7.37
C ILE A 80 32.85 -12.81 -7.25
N LEU A 81 32.62 -13.84 -6.43
CA LEU A 81 33.59 -14.90 -6.17
C LEU A 81 33.58 -16.01 -7.23
N GLU A 82 32.62 -16.04 -8.16
CA GLU A 82 32.65 -16.94 -9.31
C GLU A 82 33.90 -16.73 -10.20
N ASP A 83 34.39 -15.50 -10.26
CA ASP A 83 35.64 -15.15 -10.98
C ASP A 83 36.93 -15.57 -10.23
N GLY A 84 36.80 -16.14 -9.04
CA GLY A 84 37.87 -16.60 -8.16
C GLY A 84 37.95 -15.86 -6.83
N PRO A 85 38.86 -16.28 -5.94
CA PRO A 85 39.03 -15.69 -4.62
C PRO A 85 39.33 -14.19 -4.66
N LYS A 86 38.84 -13.46 -3.64
CA LYS A 86 39.02 -12.01 -3.51
C LYS A 86 39.40 -11.65 -2.09
N THR A 87 40.17 -10.60 -1.96
CA THR A 87 40.40 -9.96 -0.67
C THR A 87 39.24 -9.03 -0.31
N PHE A 88 39.10 -8.68 0.96
CA PHE A 88 38.09 -7.70 1.42
C PHE A 88 38.15 -6.36 0.69
N SER A 89 39.36 -5.94 0.27
CA SER A 89 39.55 -4.67 -0.42
C SER A 89 39.08 -4.67 -1.88
N GLU A 90 38.90 -5.83 -2.46
CA GLU A 90 38.43 -5.98 -3.85
C GLU A 90 36.90 -6.11 -3.95
N ILE A 91 36.21 -6.21 -2.82
CA ILE A 91 34.77 -6.37 -2.75
C ILE A 91 34.09 -4.99 -2.71
N ASN A 92 33.36 -4.64 -3.75
CA ASN A 92 32.68 -3.34 -3.92
C ASN A 92 31.21 -3.33 -3.40
N ILE A 93 30.90 -4.16 -2.42
CA ILE A 93 29.59 -4.21 -1.74
C ILE A 93 29.81 -4.07 -0.23
N PRO A 94 28.77 -3.90 0.60
CA PRO A 94 28.92 -3.89 2.05
C PRO A 94 29.49 -5.20 2.57
N ALA A 95 30.83 -5.35 2.52
CA ALA A 95 31.55 -6.59 2.74
C ALA A 95 31.24 -7.23 4.09
N ASP A 96 31.17 -6.43 5.17
CA ASP A 96 30.91 -6.95 6.51
C ASP A 96 29.57 -7.74 6.59
N ILE A 97 28.53 -7.21 5.94
CA ILE A 97 27.21 -7.84 5.92
C ILE A 97 27.21 -9.05 4.98
N ALA A 98 27.78 -8.90 3.78
CA ALA A 98 27.82 -9.92 2.76
C ALA A 98 28.60 -11.15 3.25
N VAL A 99 29.81 -10.93 3.76
CA VAL A 99 30.68 -12.00 4.29
C VAL A 99 30.07 -12.66 5.50
N GLY A 100 29.50 -11.87 6.46
CA GLY A 100 28.84 -12.44 7.63
C GLY A 100 27.71 -13.39 7.24
N LYS A 101 26.82 -12.97 6.35
CA LYS A 101 25.67 -13.78 5.93
C LYS A 101 26.05 -14.97 5.04
N ALA A 102 26.96 -14.80 4.12
CA ALA A 102 27.45 -15.91 3.29
C ALA A 102 28.17 -16.98 4.13
N ARG A 103 28.89 -16.56 5.18
CA ARG A 103 29.55 -17.49 6.12
C ARG A 103 28.56 -18.23 7.01
N GLU A 104 27.49 -17.56 7.49
CA GLU A 104 26.39 -18.20 8.24
C GLU A 104 25.70 -19.32 7.42
N LYS A 105 25.74 -19.21 6.09
CA LYS A 105 25.17 -20.19 5.15
C LYS A 105 26.19 -21.22 4.63
N ASP A 106 27.41 -21.19 5.13
CA ASP A 106 28.53 -22.03 4.68
C ASP A 106 28.87 -21.88 3.18
N TRP A 107 28.54 -20.72 2.57
CA TRP A 107 28.80 -20.46 1.14
C TRP A 107 30.25 -20.03 0.88
N ILE A 108 30.92 -19.52 1.90
CA ILE A 108 32.29 -19.02 1.79
C ILE A 108 33.15 -19.47 2.95
N GLU A 109 34.45 -19.53 2.70
CA GLU A 109 35.50 -19.65 3.71
C GLU A 109 36.55 -18.55 3.52
N ILE A 110 37.30 -18.25 4.58
CA ILE A 110 38.36 -17.27 4.55
C ILE A 110 39.67 -17.98 4.87
N ASP A 111 40.58 -17.97 3.92
CA ASP A 111 41.90 -18.54 4.06
C ASP A 111 42.98 -17.50 3.63
N ASP A 112 43.99 -17.34 4.46
CA ASP A 112 45.10 -16.39 4.25
C ASP A 112 44.72 -14.97 3.84
N GLY A 113 43.53 -14.51 4.30
CA GLY A 113 43.01 -13.16 4.04
C GLY A 113 42.22 -13.03 2.72
N GLU A 114 42.05 -14.11 2.00
CA GLU A 114 41.20 -14.22 0.82
C GLU A 114 39.90 -14.93 1.13
N ILE A 115 38.83 -14.55 0.44
CA ILE A 115 37.48 -15.13 0.55
C ILE A 115 37.30 -16.08 -0.63
N HIS A 116 36.95 -17.30 -0.33
CA HIS A 116 36.77 -18.40 -1.29
C HIS A 116 35.35 -18.92 -1.22
N LEU A 117 34.78 -19.36 -2.37
CA LEU A 117 33.55 -20.15 -2.38
C LEU A 117 33.82 -21.55 -1.85
N THR A 118 32.95 -22.02 -0.97
CA THR A 118 32.88 -23.45 -0.60
C THR A 118 32.23 -24.27 -1.71
N GLU A 119 32.16 -25.59 -1.53
CA GLU A 119 31.39 -26.43 -2.47
C GLU A 119 29.91 -26.05 -2.46
N GLU A 120 29.33 -25.75 -1.30
CA GLU A 120 27.94 -25.27 -1.14
C GLU A 120 27.76 -23.93 -1.85
N GLY A 121 28.68 -23.00 -1.72
CA GLY A 121 28.64 -21.70 -2.36
C GLY A 121 28.64 -21.75 -3.88
N LYS A 122 29.32 -22.74 -4.48
CA LYS A 122 29.37 -22.94 -5.94
C LYS A 122 28.04 -23.38 -6.56
N PHE A 123 27.11 -23.89 -5.75
CA PHE A 123 25.79 -24.36 -6.18
C PHE A 123 24.68 -23.35 -5.88
N VAL A 124 24.99 -22.17 -5.37
CA VAL A 124 24.01 -21.12 -5.10
C VAL A 124 23.65 -20.41 -6.41
N ASP A 125 22.49 -20.71 -6.93
CA ASP A 125 21.99 -20.21 -8.22
C ASP A 125 20.82 -19.25 -8.07
N GLU A 126 20.30 -19.04 -6.84
CA GLU A 126 19.14 -18.20 -6.59
C GLU A 126 19.30 -17.31 -5.34
N ASP A 127 18.88 -16.06 -5.44
CA ASP A 127 18.79 -15.14 -4.32
C ASP A 127 17.47 -15.34 -3.56
N GLU A 128 17.48 -16.23 -2.58
CA GLU A 128 16.32 -16.54 -1.72
C GLU A 128 15.70 -15.30 -1.08
N VAL A 129 16.54 -14.36 -0.62
CA VAL A 129 16.08 -13.13 0.04
C VAL A 129 15.33 -12.23 -0.92
N LEU A 130 15.86 -12.10 -2.13
CA LEU A 130 15.20 -11.35 -3.20
C LEU A 130 13.87 -12.01 -3.59
N GLN A 131 13.82 -13.35 -3.65
CA GLN A 131 12.58 -14.08 -3.93
C GLN A 131 11.55 -13.90 -2.83
N GLN A 132 11.93 -14.01 -1.56
CA GLN A 132 11.03 -13.74 -0.44
C GLN A 132 10.43 -12.33 -0.51
N LEU A 133 11.27 -11.33 -0.81
CA LEU A 133 10.80 -9.94 -0.95
C LEU A 133 9.85 -9.76 -2.15
N LYS A 134 10.14 -10.40 -3.29
CA LYS A 134 9.30 -10.33 -4.49
C LYS A 134 7.95 -11.03 -4.32
N ASN A 135 7.94 -12.14 -3.57
CA ASN A 135 6.73 -12.91 -3.31
C ASN A 135 5.94 -12.39 -2.09
N GLU A 136 6.40 -11.30 -1.46
CA GLU A 136 5.81 -10.75 -0.24
C GLU A 136 5.75 -11.76 0.92
N GLU A 137 6.69 -12.70 0.95
CA GLU A 137 6.85 -13.71 2.00
C GLU A 137 7.59 -13.10 3.21
N PHE A 138 6.92 -12.15 3.87
CA PHE A 138 7.52 -11.36 4.94
C PHE A 138 7.60 -12.15 6.24
N GLY A 139 8.83 -12.43 6.67
CA GLY A 139 9.12 -13.18 7.89
C GLY A 139 9.97 -12.38 8.89
N PRO A 140 10.13 -12.93 10.13
CA PRO A 140 10.95 -12.30 11.18
C PRO A 140 12.38 -12.03 10.74
N ASP A 141 12.99 -12.92 9.96
CA ASP A 141 14.36 -12.77 9.46
C ASP A 141 14.54 -11.50 8.64
N LEU A 142 13.59 -11.17 7.76
CA LEU A 142 13.64 -9.93 6.98
C LEU A 142 13.49 -8.68 7.84
N VAL A 143 12.71 -8.76 8.94
CA VAL A 143 12.60 -7.68 9.94
C VAL A 143 13.93 -7.51 10.68
N ASP A 144 14.52 -8.60 11.18
CA ASP A 144 15.78 -8.59 11.91
C ASP A 144 16.94 -8.08 11.05
N ARG A 145 16.91 -8.38 9.75
CA ARG A 145 17.83 -7.84 8.75
C ARG A 145 17.58 -6.37 8.44
N GLY A 146 16.47 -5.82 8.89
CA GLY A 146 16.03 -4.44 8.60
C GLY A 146 15.68 -4.21 7.13
N LEU A 147 15.23 -5.23 6.41
CA LEU A 147 14.80 -5.14 5.02
C LEU A 147 13.34 -4.72 4.91
N ILE A 148 12.55 -5.11 5.88
CA ILE A 148 11.16 -4.71 6.05
C ILE A 148 10.95 -4.14 7.45
N GLU A 149 9.93 -3.33 7.60
CA GLU A 149 9.45 -2.86 8.90
C GLU A 149 7.97 -3.19 9.07
N ARG A 150 7.63 -3.55 10.29
CA ARG A 150 6.24 -3.80 10.67
C ARG A 150 5.54 -2.47 10.90
N ILE A 151 4.41 -2.28 10.22
CA ILE A 151 3.52 -1.15 10.41
C ILE A 151 2.15 -1.63 10.88
N THR A 152 1.39 -0.74 11.49
CA THR A 152 -0.02 -1.00 11.79
C THR A 152 -0.85 -0.14 10.85
N GLU A 153 -1.68 -0.80 10.06
CA GLU A 153 -2.62 -0.15 9.16
C GLU A 153 -4.04 -0.26 9.73
N THR A 154 -4.85 0.74 9.44
CA THR A 154 -6.24 0.75 9.88
C THR A 154 -7.13 0.33 8.72
N ALA A 155 -7.68 -0.87 8.80
CA ALA A 155 -8.68 -1.35 7.86
C ALA A 155 -10.09 -0.90 8.28
N LYS A 156 -10.88 -0.42 7.34
CA LYS A 156 -12.28 -0.02 7.58
C LYS A 156 -13.22 -0.86 6.73
N THR A 157 -14.26 -1.38 7.37
CA THR A 157 -15.28 -2.20 6.73
C THR A 157 -16.65 -1.60 6.97
N LEU A 158 -17.43 -1.43 5.90
CA LEU A 158 -18.87 -1.13 5.99
C LEU A 158 -19.62 -2.44 6.11
N LYS A 159 -20.39 -2.62 7.19
CA LYS A 159 -21.22 -3.79 7.40
C LYS A 159 -22.69 -3.38 7.53
N LEU A 160 -23.59 -4.10 6.85
CA LEU A 160 -25.02 -3.84 6.97
C LEU A 160 -25.53 -4.08 8.38
N THR A 161 -26.30 -3.14 8.88
CA THR A 161 -27.14 -3.35 10.07
C THR A 161 -28.41 -4.10 9.71
N GLU A 162 -29.15 -4.59 10.70
CA GLU A 162 -30.47 -5.21 10.46
C GLU A 162 -31.44 -4.22 9.79
N LYS A 163 -31.37 -2.94 10.14
CA LYS A 163 -32.13 -1.88 9.46
C LYS A 163 -31.71 -1.73 8.00
N GLY A 164 -30.40 -1.73 7.74
CA GLY A 164 -29.87 -1.65 6.37
C GLY A 164 -30.32 -2.80 5.49
N LYS A 165 -30.36 -4.03 6.02
CA LYS A 165 -30.87 -5.21 5.30
C LYS A 165 -32.32 -5.06 4.89
N GLN A 166 -33.17 -4.45 5.72
CA GLN A 166 -34.60 -4.28 5.47
C GLN A 166 -34.93 -3.15 4.48
N VAL A 167 -34.03 -2.16 4.29
CA VAL A 167 -34.29 -1.04 3.40
C VAL A 167 -34.21 -1.48 1.93
N LYS A 168 -35.27 -1.23 1.17
CA LYS A 168 -35.31 -1.46 -0.29
C LYS A 168 -34.73 -0.25 -1.00
N LEU A 169 -33.82 -0.47 -1.97
CA LEU A 169 -33.16 0.59 -2.74
C LEU A 169 -34.14 1.53 -3.45
N GLY A 170 -35.24 0.99 -3.96
CA GLY A 170 -36.29 1.80 -4.60
C GLY A 170 -37.04 2.80 -3.69
N ASN A 171 -36.88 2.66 -2.36
CA ASN A 171 -37.49 3.58 -1.37
C ASN A 171 -36.52 4.69 -0.92
N ILE A 172 -35.34 4.80 -1.57
CA ILE A 172 -34.34 5.79 -1.28
C ILE A 172 -34.44 6.92 -2.31
N GLU A 173 -34.82 8.11 -1.81
CA GLU A 173 -34.81 9.34 -2.60
C GLU A 173 -33.39 9.95 -2.58
N GLU A 174 -32.92 10.41 -3.74
CA GLU A 174 -31.66 11.13 -3.83
C GLU A 174 -31.79 12.54 -3.26
N GLN A 175 -30.86 12.91 -2.39
CA GLN A 175 -30.74 14.29 -1.92
C GLN A 175 -29.72 15.00 -2.82
N PHE A 176 -30.21 15.90 -3.63
CA PHE A 176 -29.32 16.81 -4.37
C PHE A 176 -28.74 17.81 -3.40
N ASN A 177 -27.46 17.71 -3.10
CA ASN A 177 -26.73 18.80 -2.50
C ASN A 177 -26.58 19.88 -3.56
N VAL A 178 -27.38 20.93 -3.45
CA VAL A 178 -27.11 22.17 -4.19
C VAL A 178 -25.79 22.68 -3.62
N SER A 179 -24.71 22.45 -4.35
CA SER A 179 -23.41 23.00 -3.96
C SER A 179 -23.54 24.49 -3.82
N ALA A 180 -22.87 25.09 -2.85
CA ALA A 180 -22.88 26.51 -2.56
C ALA A 180 -22.40 27.43 -3.70
N GLU A 181 -22.08 26.88 -4.87
CA GLU A 181 -21.74 27.61 -6.09
C GLU A 181 -22.96 28.30 -6.76
N ALA A 182 -24.19 27.94 -6.38
CA ALA A 182 -25.39 28.59 -6.91
C ALA A 182 -25.77 29.92 -6.18
N SER A 183 -25.01 30.34 -5.19
CA SER A 183 -25.24 31.58 -4.44
C SER A 183 -24.15 32.63 -4.61
N MET A 184 -23.48 32.70 -5.75
CA MET A 184 -22.81 33.92 -6.11
C MET A 184 -23.92 34.93 -6.51
N PRO A 185 -24.12 36.04 -5.77
CA PRO A 185 -25.05 37.07 -6.22
C PRO A 185 -24.56 37.55 -7.57
N GLN A 186 -25.49 37.61 -8.51
CA GLN A 186 -25.25 38.30 -9.79
C GLN A 186 -25.06 39.78 -9.56
N ILE A 187 -24.04 40.17 -8.83
CA ILE A 187 -23.64 41.56 -8.63
C ILE A 187 -22.60 41.84 -9.70
N GLY A 188 -22.96 42.56 -10.72
CA GLY A 188 -22.01 43.32 -11.50
C GLY A 188 -21.90 43.05 -12.98
N ARG A 189 -22.80 42.35 -13.67
CA ARG A 189 -22.76 42.30 -15.15
C ARG A 189 -23.57 43.36 -15.89
N LYS A 190 -24.31 44.19 -15.17
CA LYS A 190 -25.10 45.31 -15.82
C LYS A 190 -24.42 46.66 -15.82
N HIS A 191 -23.31 46.87 -15.12
CA HIS A 191 -22.63 48.18 -15.08
C HIS A 191 -21.35 48.26 -15.92
N PHE A 192 -20.81 47.17 -16.40
CA PHE A 192 -19.55 47.21 -17.17
C PHE A 192 -19.72 47.42 -18.68
N TYR A 193 -20.92 47.36 -19.22
CA TYR A 193 -21.15 47.50 -20.66
C TYR A 193 -21.70 48.90 -21.09
N LYS A 194 -21.87 49.84 -20.15
CA LYS A 194 -22.39 51.15 -20.47
C LYS A 194 -21.35 52.27 -20.52
N GLU A 195 -20.12 52.01 -20.07
CA GLU A 195 -19.03 53.02 -20.08
C GLU A 195 -17.97 52.85 -21.17
N VAL A 196 -18.11 51.89 -22.09
CA VAL A 196 -17.11 51.64 -23.14
C VAL A 196 -17.59 52.01 -24.53
N ILE A 197 -18.80 52.65 -24.67
CA ILE A 197 -19.35 52.99 -25.98
C ILE A 197 -19.45 54.54 -26.22
N ASP A 198 -18.99 55.36 -25.30
CA ASP A 198 -18.98 56.84 -25.52
C ASP A 198 -17.54 57.39 -25.50
N TYR A 199 -16.67 56.90 -26.43
CA TYR A 199 -15.51 57.66 -26.93
C TYR A 199 -15.17 57.22 -28.33
#